data_86147bb747c0562dce019f738891c9c2
#
_entry.id   86147bb747c0562dce019f738891c9c2
#
_cell.length_a   1.000
_cell.length_b   1.000
_cell.length_c   1.000
_cell.angle_alpha   90.00
_cell.angle_beta   90.00
_cell.angle_gamma   90.00
#
_symmetry.space_group_name_H-M   'P 1'
#
loop_
_entity.id
_entity.type
_entity.pdbx_description
1 polymer ?
#
loop_
_entity_poly.entity_id
_entity_poly.type
_entity_poly.pdbx_seq_one_letter_code
_entity_poly.pdbx_strand_id
1 'polypeptide(L)'
;QRNARFIMAKRQRIRYELNTGEITKLQPEEIRVILRAADEMIVTAGRSMLVKVLKGSKDKKVLEYKLDECPSYGYYHDLTMEEIGKRVDYMIVKRYLRIEYSGRLPMLVFTDKGWEIECETYTSEWVCRFKEVVESKVLRLDMFEELKTVNRQVVFAMLDKIKEIGDKRYIPVLNTWQKLSLIHISEPTRRS
;
A
#
# COMPACT_ATOMS: atom_id res chain seq x y z
N GLN A 1 38.55 -40.97 -14.68
CA GLN A 1 38.02 -39.76 -13.97
C GLN A 1 36.91 -39.18 -14.80
N ARG A 2 35.63 -39.40 -14.38
CA ARG A 2 34.43 -38.85 -15.05
C ARG A 2 34.10 -37.53 -14.35
N ASN A 3 34.35 -36.42 -15.02
CA ASN A 3 33.86 -35.10 -14.62
C ASN A 3 32.34 -35.04 -14.83
N ALA A 4 31.56 -35.25 -13.77
CA ALA A 4 30.15 -34.94 -13.75
C ALA A 4 29.99 -33.40 -13.71
N ARG A 5 29.79 -32.76 -14.86
CA ARG A 5 29.32 -31.38 -14.93
C ARG A 5 27.90 -31.34 -14.38
N PHE A 6 27.75 -30.85 -13.16
CA PHE A 6 26.47 -30.45 -12.61
C PHE A 6 25.94 -29.29 -13.45
N ILE A 7 25.10 -29.59 -14.43
CA ILE A 7 24.31 -28.58 -15.13
C ILE A 7 23.23 -28.11 -14.15
N MET A 8 23.50 -27.03 -13.43
CA MET A 8 22.44 -26.35 -12.68
C MET A 8 21.37 -25.90 -13.67
N ALA A 9 20.28 -26.62 -13.73
CA ALA A 9 19.11 -26.23 -14.50
C ALA A 9 18.65 -24.86 -14.01
N LYS A 10 18.83 -23.85 -14.87
CA LYS A 10 18.42 -22.47 -14.60
C LYS A 10 16.89 -22.47 -14.45
N ARG A 11 16.40 -22.55 -13.19
CA ARG A 11 14.94 -22.58 -12.93
C ARG A 11 14.32 -21.32 -13.50
N GLN A 12 13.35 -21.50 -14.38
CA GLN A 12 12.65 -20.46 -15.11
C GLN A 12 11.92 -19.52 -14.14
N ARG A 13 11.92 -18.20 -14.42
CA ARG A 13 11.09 -17.22 -13.71
C ARG A 13 9.62 -17.51 -13.98
N ILE A 14 8.79 -17.36 -12.95
CA ILE A 14 7.34 -17.47 -13.10
C ILE A 14 6.89 -16.27 -13.96
N ARG A 15 6.37 -16.54 -15.15
CA ARG A 15 5.76 -15.52 -16.00
C ARG A 15 4.26 -15.56 -15.82
N TYR A 16 3.64 -14.41 -15.59
CA TYR A 16 2.20 -14.27 -15.62
C TYR A 16 1.74 -13.98 -17.06
N GLU A 17 0.79 -14.74 -17.54
CA GLU A 17 -0.01 -14.36 -18.70
C GLU A 17 -1.09 -13.40 -18.19
N LEU A 18 -0.97 -12.13 -18.55
CA LEU A 18 -1.92 -11.10 -18.14
C LEU A 18 -3.18 -11.22 -19.00
N ASN A 19 -4.32 -11.32 -18.37
CA ASN A 19 -5.61 -11.44 -19.02
C ASN A 19 -6.58 -10.39 -18.44
N THR A 20 -6.87 -9.36 -19.21
CA THR A 20 -7.84 -8.31 -18.83
C THR A 20 -9.29 -8.70 -19.18
N GLY A 21 -9.51 -9.82 -19.88
CA GLY A 21 -10.82 -10.16 -20.39
C GLY A 21 -11.39 -9.05 -21.29
N GLU A 22 -12.66 -8.72 -21.07
CA GLU A 22 -13.36 -7.64 -21.80
C GLU A 22 -13.24 -6.26 -21.12
N ILE A 23 -12.39 -6.14 -20.08
CA ILE A 23 -12.25 -4.88 -19.34
C ILE A 23 -11.49 -3.86 -20.19
N THR A 24 -12.21 -2.89 -20.70
CA THR A 24 -11.64 -1.76 -21.48
C THR A 24 -11.31 -0.56 -20.60
N LYS A 25 -12.05 -0.39 -19.49
CA LYS A 25 -11.90 0.73 -18.54
C LYS A 25 -12.34 0.29 -17.14
N LEU A 26 -11.61 0.73 -16.11
CA LEU A 26 -12.05 0.69 -14.72
C LEU A 26 -12.52 2.07 -14.29
N GLN A 27 -13.44 2.13 -13.35
CA GLN A 27 -13.85 3.39 -12.75
C GLN A 27 -12.70 3.99 -11.91
N PRO A 28 -12.60 5.32 -11.79
CA PRO A 28 -11.56 5.95 -10.99
C PRO A 28 -11.50 5.45 -9.55
N GLU A 29 -12.64 5.12 -8.97
CA GLU A 29 -12.75 4.54 -7.63
C GLU A 29 -12.10 3.15 -7.55
N GLU A 30 -12.37 2.29 -8.52
CA GLU A 30 -11.76 0.95 -8.59
C GLU A 30 -10.24 1.04 -8.68
N ILE A 31 -9.72 2.01 -9.47
CA ILE A 31 -8.28 2.25 -9.61
C ILE A 31 -7.67 2.63 -8.25
N ARG A 32 -8.28 3.58 -7.52
CA ARG A 32 -7.81 3.98 -6.18
C ARG A 32 -7.83 2.83 -5.20
N VAL A 33 -8.92 2.08 -5.14
CA VAL A 33 -9.08 0.93 -4.24
C VAL A 33 -8.02 -0.14 -4.50
N ILE A 34 -7.75 -0.47 -5.76
CA ILE A 34 -6.74 -1.46 -6.12
C ILE A 34 -5.34 -0.96 -5.75
N LEU A 35 -5.02 0.31 -6.01
CA LEU A 35 -3.73 0.89 -5.65
C LEU A 35 -3.56 0.96 -4.14
N ARG A 36 -4.59 1.37 -3.40
CA ARG A 36 -4.58 1.41 -1.93
C ARG A 36 -4.34 0.02 -1.30
N ALA A 37 -4.98 -1.02 -1.86
CA ALA A 37 -4.70 -2.40 -1.45
C ALA A 37 -3.28 -2.85 -1.81
N ALA A 38 -2.74 -2.38 -2.94
CA ALA A 38 -1.39 -2.72 -3.37
C ALA A 38 -0.33 -2.09 -2.46
N ASP A 39 -0.55 -0.88 -1.92
CA ASP A 39 0.43 -0.15 -1.09
C ASP A 39 0.85 -0.97 0.14
N GLU A 40 -0.09 -1.65 0.78
CA GLU A 40 0.18 -2.50 1.95
C GLU A 40 1.10 -3.71 1.65
N MET A 41 1.34 -4.01 0.38
CA MET A 41 2.11 -5.20 -0.02
C MET A 41 3.17 -4.92 -1.09
N ILE A 42 3.40 -3.66 -1.43
CA ILE A 42 4.42 -3.28 -2.41
C ILE A 42 5.78 -3.89 -2.03
N VAL A 43 6.48 -4.45 -3.02
CA VAL A 43 7.79 -5.11 -2.88
C VAL A 43 7.80 -6.35 -1.96
N THR A 44 6.69 -6.68 -1.30
CA THR A 44 6.59 -7.84 -0.39
C THR A 44 5.75 -8.98 -0.93
N ALA A 45 4.75 -8.68 -1.76
CA ALA A 45 3.87 -9.68 -2.32
C ALA A 45 3.55 -9.43 -3.79
N GLY A 46 3.01 -10.45 -4.45
CA GLY A 46 2.68 -10.43 -5.86
C GLY A 46 1.18 -10.36 -6.13
N ARG A 47 0.83 -10.43 -7.41
CA ARG A 47 -0.52 -10.36 -7.97
C ARG A 47 -1.56 -11.22 -7.23
N SER A 48 -1.23 -12.47 -6.93
CA SER A 48 -2.18 -13.40 -6.30
C SER A 48 -2.57 -12.97 -4.88
N MET A 49 -1.67 -12.33 -4.14
CA MET A 49 -1.97 -11.81 -2.82
C MET A 49 -2.91 -10.61 -2.91
N LEU A 50 -2.67 -9.68 -3.83
CA LEU A 50 -3.54 -8.54 -4.08
C LEU A 50 -4.98 -8.98 -4.41
N VAL A 51 -5.13 -10.00 -5.26
CA VAL A 51 -6.45 -10.58 -5.57
C VAL A 51 -7.13 -11.13 -4.31
N LYS A 52 -6.40 -11.81 -3.42
CA LYS A 52 -6.94 -12.34 -2.15
C LYS A 52 -7.38 -11.22 -1.20
N VAL A 53 -6.62 -10.15 -1.08
CA VAL A 53 -6.97 -8.99 -0.25
C VAL A 53 -8.25 -8.33 -0.77
N LEU A 54 -8.31 -8.03 -2.06
CA LEU A 54 -9.48 -7.41 -2.69
C LEU A 54 -10.74 -8.31 -2.61
N LYS A 55 -10.57 -9.64 -2.58
CA LYS A 55 -11.66 -10.59 -2.37
C LYS A 55 -12.15 -10.63 -0.92
N GLY A 56 -11.33 -10.21 0.06
CA GLY A 56 -11.62 -10.42 1.48
C GLY A 56 -11.35 -11.87 1.92
N SER A 57 -10.28 -12.48 1.38
CA SER A 57 -9.91 -13.85 1.69
C SER A 57 -9.35 -13.99 3.10
N LYS A 58 -9.82 -14.96 3.86
CA LYS A 58 -9.28 -15.36 5.17
C LYS A 58 -8.07 -16.31 5.06
N ASP A 59 -7.30 -16.19 3.96
CA ASP A 59 -6.06 -16.95 3.78
C ASP A 59 -5.08 -16.64 4.92
N LYS A 60 -4.38 -17.67 5.41
CA LYS A 60 -3.45 -17.55 6.54
C LYS A 60 -2.44 -16.41 6.36
N LYS A 61 -1.90 -16.23 5.15
CA LYS A 61 -0.91 -15.18 4.88
C LYS A 61 -1.53 -13.79 4.86
N VAL A 62 -2.79 -13.64 4.44
CA VAL A 62 -3.50 -12.36 4.49
C VAL A 62 -3.62 -11.90 5.95
N LEU A 63 -4.01 -12.81 6.85
CA LEU A 63 -4.16 -12.52 8.27
C LEU A 63 -2.79 -12.35 8.97
N GLU A 64 -1.80 -13.17 8.63
CA GLU A 64 -0.44 -13.10 9.19
C GLU A 64 0.22 -11.74 8.91
N TYR A 65 0.01 -11.20 7.71
CA TYR A 65 0.53 -9.88 7.32
C TYR A 65 -0.44 -8.73 7.63
N LYS A 66 -1.53 -8.99 8.34
CA LYS A 66 -2.57 -8.00 8.71
C LYS A 66 -3.16 -7.23 7.53
N LEU A 67 -3.20 -7.85 6.37
CA LEU A 67 -3.74 -7.25 5.14
C LEU A 67 -5.28 -7.16 5.18
N ASP A 68 -5.92 -7.81 6.13
CA ASP A 68 -7.34 -7.69 6.46
C ASP A 68 -7.69 -6.38 7.17
N GLU A 69 -6.69 -5.66 7.70
CA GLU A 69 -6.86 -4.32 8.27
C GLU A 69 -6.84 -3.21 7.19
N CYS A 70 -6.47 -3.54 5.94
CA CYS A 70 -6.43 -2.61 4.82
C CYS A 70 -7.83 -2.04 4.50
N PRO A 71 -8.00 -0.72 4.29
CA PRO A 71 -9.29 -0.10 3.94
C PRO A 71 -9.96 -0.71 2.70
N SER A 72 -9.18 -1.25 1.79
CA SER A 72 -9.66 -1.87 0.54
C SER A 72 -9.92 -3.38 0.65
N TYR A 73 -9.74 -3.98 1.85
CA TYR A 73 -9.97 -5.40 2.05
C TYR A 73 -11.43 -5.79 1.78
N GLY A 74 -11.61 -6.80 0.94
CA GLY A 74 -12.95 -7.30 0.60
C GLY A 74 -13.78 -6.38 -0.29
N TYR A 75 -13.21 -5.35 -0.90
CA TYR A 75 -13.95 -4.43 -1.78
C TYR A 75 -14.70 -5.17 -2.90
N TYR A 76 -14.12 -6.24 -3.42
CA TYR A 76 -14.73 -7.11 -4.45
C TYR A 76 -15.22 -8.45 -3.88
N HIS A 77 -15.77 -8.45 -2.67
CA HIS A 77 -16.24 -9.69 -2.02
C HIS A 77 -17.29 -10.46 -2.82
N ASP A 78 -18.04 -9.79 -3.67
CA ASP A 78 -19.09 -10.33 -4.55
C ASP A 78 -18.55 -10.91 -5.87
N LEU A 79 -17.33 -10.50 -6.30
CA LEU A 79 -16.73 -10.99 -7.53
C LEU A 79 -15.94 -12.28 -7.31
N THR A 80 -15.77 -13.06 -8.37
CA THR A 80 -14.87 -14.22 -8.37
C THR A 80 -13.39 -13.79 -8.35
N MET A 81 -12.52 -14.69 -7.89
CA MET A 81 -11.06 -14.46 -7.91
C MET A 81 -10.53 -14.22 -9.33
N GLU A 82 -11.16 -14.82 -10.34
CA GLU A 82 -10.80 -14.63 -11.75
C GLU A 82 -11.15 -13.21 -12.22
N GLU A 83 -12.34 -12.74 -11.92
CA GLU A 83 -12.79 -11.39 -12.27
C GLU A 83 -11.97 -10.30 -11.61
N ILE A 84 -11.59 -10.51 -10.34
CA ILE A 84 -10.66 -9.62 -9.64
C ILE A 84 -9.27 -9.69 -10.29
N GLY A 85 -8.82 -10.88 -10.64
CA GLY A 85 -7.55 -11.09 -11.35
C GLY A 85 -7.47 -10.30 -12.66
N LYS A 86 -8.54 -10.28 -13.45
CA LYS A 86 -8.64 -9.49 -14.69
C LYS A 86 -8.51 -7.97 -14.43
N ARG A 87 -9.04 -7.47 -13.30
CA ARG A 87 -8.90 -6.05 -12.89
C ARG A 87 -7.46 -5.74 -12.49
N VAL A 88 -6.83 -6.61 -11.73
CA VAL A 88 -5.41 -6.46 -11.37
C VAL A 88 -4.53 -6.51 -12.62
N ASP A 89 -4.82 -7.41 -13.56
CA ASP A 89 -4.10 -7.48 -14.84
C ASP A 89 -4.28 -6.20 -15.67
N TYR A 90 -5.49 -5.63 -15.67
CA TYR A 90 -5.74 -4.34 -16.29
C TYR A 90 -4.83 -3.25 -15.69
N MET A 91 -4.66 -3.21 -14.37
CA MET A 91 -3.79 -2.24 -13.70
C MET A 91 -2.32 -2.37 -14.15
N ILE A 92 -1.87 -3.60 -14.40
CA ILE A 92 -0.51 -3.86 -14.89
C ILE A 92 -0.39 -3.47 -16.37
N VAL A 93 -1.33 -3.87 -17.21
CA VAL A 93 -1.35 -3.55 -18.65
C VAL A 93 -1.43 -2.04 -18.90
N LYS A 94 -2.25 -1.34 -18.10
CA LYS A 94 -2.39 0.14 -18.18
C LYS A 94 -1.30 0.91 -17.43
N ARG A 95 -0.28 0.20 -16.94
CA ARG A 95 0.89 0.78 -16.28
C ARG A 95 0.57 1.65 -15.05
N TYR A 96 -0.36 1.22 -14.23
CA TYR A 96 -0.51 1.71 -12.85
C TYR A 96 0.39 0.93 -11.91
N LEU A 97 0.47 -0.38 -12.13
CA LEU A 97 1.36 -1.31 -11.44
C LEU A 97 2.29 -1.98 -12.46
N ARG A 98 3.40 -2.50 -12.00
CA ARG A 98 4.29 -3.36 -12.79
C ARG A 98 4.78 -4.53 -11.93
N ILE A 99 5.29 -5.56 -12.59
CA ILE A 99 5.87 -6.72 -11.93
C ILE A 99 7.38 -6.58 -11.97
N GLU A 100 8.01 -6.59 -10.81
CA GLU A 100 9.45 -6.73 -10.64
C GLU A 100 9.79 -8.08 -10.00
N TYR A 101 10.96 -8.60 -10.32
CA TYR A 101 11.38 -9.88 -9.82
C TYR A 101 12.44 -9.72 -8.73
N SER A 102 12.09 -10.07 -7.48
CA SER A 102 13.05 -10.28 -6.41
C SER A 102 13.54 -11.72 -6.47
N GLY A 103 14.70 -11.93 -7.11
CA GLY A 103 15.17 -13.27 -7.45
C GLY A 103 14.21 -13.97 -8.42
N ARG A 104 13.39 -14.90 -7.91
CA ARG A 104 12.40 -15.66 -8.70
C ARG A 104 10.95 -15.22 -8.44
N LEU A 105 10.72 -14.49 -7.35
CA LEU A 105 9.41 -14.09 -6.91
C LEU A 105 8.97 -12.82 -7.66
N PRO A 106 7.84 -12.87 -8.36
CA PRO A 106 7.24 -11.69 -8.98
C PRO A 106 6.53 -10.86 -7.91
N MET A 107 6.99 -9.63 -7.72
CA MET A 107 6.46 -8.67 -6.78
C MET A 107 5.75 -7.56 -7.54
N LEU A 108 4.71 -6.98 -6.94
CA LEU A 108 4.07 -5.77 -7.46
C LEU A 108 4.83 -4.54 -6.99
N VAL A 109 4.98 -3.59 -7.89
CA VAL A 109 5.50 -2.26 -7.59
C VAL A 109 4.69 -1.20 -8.33
N PHE A 110 4.64 0.00 -7.78
CA PHE A 110 4.02 1.14 -8.46
C PHE A 110 4.84 1.56 -9.68
N THR A 111 4.16 2.08 -10.69
CA THR A 111 4.74 3.00 -11.65
C THR A 111 4.58 4.44 -11.13
N ASP A 112 5.22 5.42 -11.75
CA ASP A 112 5.05 6.83 -11.39
C ASP A 112 3.57 7.24 -11.44
N LYS A 113 2.86 6.81 -12.49
CA LYS A 113 1.41 7.04 -12.66
C LYS A 113 0.56 6.43 -11.53
N GLY A 114 0.90 5.22 -11.11
CA GLY A 114 0.18 4.55 -10.01
C GLY A 114 0.48 5.21 -8.68
N TRP A 115 1.74 5.54 -8.44
CA TRP A 115 2.17 6.21 -7.21
C TRP A 115 1.55 7.60 -7.04
N GLU A 116 1.45 8.40 -8.12
CA GLU A 116 0.82 9.70 -8.07
C GLU A 116 -0.62 9.63 -7.55
N ILE A 117 -1.42 8.68 -8.07
CA ILE A 117 -2.81 8.47 -7.63
C ILE A 117 -2.87 7.95 -6.20
N GLU A 118 -2.00 6.99 -5.84
CA GLU A 118 -1.98 6.43 -4.48
C GLU A 118 -1.55 7.47 -3.46
N CYS A 119 -0.52 8.23 -3.76
CA CYS A 119 -0.05 9.30 -2.88
C CYS A 119 -1.16 10.32 -2.59
N GLU A 120 -1.96 10.70 -3.59
CA GLU A 120 -3.11 11.60 -3.40
C GLU A 120 -4.20 10.94 -2.55
N THR A 121 -4.53 9.68 -2.80
CA THR A 121 -5.53 8.92 -2.06
C THR A 121 -5.14 8.79 -0.60
N TYR A 122 -3.93 8.32 -0.33
CA TYR A 122 -3.43 8.10 1.03
C TYR A 122 -3.23 9.42 1.79
N THR A 123 -2.79 10.48 1.10
CA THR A 123 -2.74 11.84 1.67
C THR A 123 -4.12 12.30 2.13
N SER A 124 -5.16 12.04 1.34
CA SER A 124 -6.54 12.44 1.68
C SER A 124 -7.08 11.65 2.87
N GLU A 125 -6.77 10.37 2.99
CA GLU A 125 -7.10 9.56 4.18
C GLU A 125 -6.45 10.16 5.44
N TRP A 126 -5.18 10.54 5.39
CA TRP A 126 -4.49 11.14 6.52
C TRP A 126 -5.07 12.51 6.91
N VAL A 127 -5.40 13.35 5.93
CA VAL A 127 -6.07 14.64 6.21
C VAL A 127 -7.41 14.42 6.91
N CYS A 128 -8.21 13.42 6.46
CA CYS A 128 -9.46 13.05 7.14
C CYS A 128 -9.24 12.59 8.58
N ARG A 129 -8.25 11.74 8.83
CA ARG A 129 -7.91 11.26 10.18
C ARG A 129 -7.48 12.41 11.10
N PHE A 130 -6.67 13.35 10.62
CA PHE A 130 -6.32 14.55 11.37
C PHE A 130 -7.54 15.43 11.64
N LYS A 131 -8.45 15.58 10.68
CA LYS A 131 -9.70 16.30 10.85
C LYS A 131 -10.56 15.70 11.96
N GLU A 132 -10.71 14.38 11.99
CA GLU A 132 -11.42 13.66 13.06
C GLU A 132 -10.83 13.95 14.44
N VAL A 133 -9.51 13.96 14.59
CA VAL A 133 -8.84 14.32 15.85
C VAL A 133 -9.14 15.76 16.25
N VAL A 134 -9.11 16.69 15.30
CA VAL A 134 -9.42 18.11 15.53
C VAL A 134 -10.89 18.30 15.95
N GLU A 135 -11.81 17.60 15.32
CA GLU A 135 -13.26 17.71 15.58
C GLU A 135 -13.66 17.02 16.89
N SER A 136 -13.14 15.82 17.13
CA SER A 136 -13.44 15.05 18.36
C SER A 136 -12.70 15.60 19.59
N LYS A 137 -11.62 16.35 19.41
CA LYS A 137 -10.67 16.79 20.45
C LYS A 137 -10.05 15.62 21.23
N VAL A 138 -10.07 14.41 20.67
CA VAL A 138 -9.47 13.21 21.25
C VAL A 138 -8.15 12.95 20.54
N LEU A 139 -7.05 13.04 21.29
CA LEU A 139 -5.72 12.78 20.76
C LEU A 139 -5.51 11.28 20.57
N ARG A 140 -5.12 10.88 19.37
CA ARG A 140 -4.85 9.50 18.98
C ARG A 140 -3.34 9.25 18.90
N LEU A 141 -2.72 8.78 19.98
CA LEU A 141 -1.28 8.49 20.02
C LEU A 141 -0.90 7.34 19.08
N ASP A 142 -1.76 6.35 18.93
CA ASP A 142 -1.63 5.25 17.98
C ASP A 142 -1.47 5.76 16.53
N MET A 143 -2.25 6.75 16.15
CA MET A 143 -2.18 7.40 14.83
C MET A 143 -0.81 8.06 14.60
N PHE A 144 -0.22 8.67 15.60
CA PHE A 144 1.09 9.31 15.48
C PHE A 144 2.22 8.28 15.36
N GLU A 145 2.11 7.13 16.02
CA GLU A 145 3.06 6.03 15.84
C GLU A 145 2.98 5.45 14.43
N GLU A 146 1.77 5.23 13.91
CA GLU A 146 1.56 4.78 12.54
C GLU A 146 2.15 5.77 11.51
N LEU A 147 1.98 7.08 11.74
CA LEU A 147 2.49 8.12 10.84
C LEU A 147 4.01 8.07 10.65
N LYS A 148 4.77 7.49 11.59
CA LYS A 148 6.23 7.30 11.48
C LYS A 148 6.61 6.31 10.37
N THR A 149 5.73 5.39 10.03
CA THR A 149 5.93 4.38 9.00
C THR A 149 5.45 4.81 7.61
N VAL A 150 4.69 5.89 7.55
CA VAL A 150 4.12 6.44 6.31
C VAL A 150 5.21 7.05 5.42
N ASN A 151 5.06 6.88 4.12
CA ASN A 151 5.96 7.46 3.14
C ASN A 151 6.06 8.98 3.30
N ARG A 152 7.29 9.51 3.30
CA ARG A 152 7.54 10.94 3.49
C ARG A 152 6.80 11.85 2.51
N GLN A 153 6.62 11.42 1.27
CA GLN A 153 5.89 12.21 0.27
C GLN A 153 4.43 12.40 0.68
N VAL A 154 3.78 11.34 1.21
CA VAL A 154 2.41 11.41 1.75
C VAL A 154 2.36 12.36 2.94
N VAL A 155 3.32 12.27 3.86
CA VAL A 155 3.39 13.15 5.04
C VAL A 155 3.53 14.62 4.63
N PHE A 156 4.42 14.94 3.69
CA PHE A 156 4.58 16.31 3.21
C PHE A 156 3.34 16.81 2.47
N ALA A 157 2.75 16.00 1.59
CA ALA A 157 1.53 16.36 0.90
C ALA A 157 0.35 16.58 1.87
N MET A 158 0.26 15.79 2.94
CA MET A 158 -0.72 15.99 4.01
C MET A 158 -0.52 17.33 4.73
N LEU A 159 0.73 17.68 5.08
CA LEU A 159 1.04 18.95 5.73
C LEU A 159 0.72 20.15 4.83
N ASP A 160 1.01 20.04 3.53
CA ASP A 160 0.67 21.08 2.54
C ASP A 160 -0.85 21.25 2.43
N LYS A 161 -1.62 20.17 2.35
CA LYS A 161 -3.10 20.24 2.34
C LYS A 161 -3.66 20.81 3.64
N ILE A 162 -3.13 20.46 4.81
CA ILE A 162 -3.55 21.04 6.09
C ILE A 162 -3.25 22.55 6.12
N LYS A 163 -2.09 22.97 5.60
CA LYS A 163 -1.72 24.37 5.46
C LYS A 163 -2.68 25.13 4.54
N GLU A 164 -3.08 24.53 3.40
CA GLU A 164 -4.05 25.12 2.47
C GLU A 164 -5.45 25.27 3.10
N ILE A 165 -5.87 24.32 3.95
CA ILE A 165 -7.12 24.41 4.73
C ILE A 165 -7.10 25.63 5.66
N GLY A 166 -5.94 26.02 6.19
CA GLY A 166 -5.74 27.23 7.00
C GLY A 166 -6.47 27.25 8.35
N ASP A 167 -6.99 26.11 8.80
CA ASP A 167 -7.72 26.03 10.07
C ASP A 167 -6.74 25.92 11.26
N LYS A 168 -6.73 26.93 12.10
CA LYS A 168 -5.83 27.03 13.27
C LYS A 168 -6.04 25.90 14.30
N ARG A 169 -7.16 25.18 14.25
CA ARG A 169 -7.43 24.05 15.15
C ARG A 169 -6.48 22.87 14.93
N TYR A 170 -5.83 22.77 13.77
CA TYR A 170 -4.78 21.78 13.52
C TYR A 170 -3.47 22.05 14.28
N ILE A 171 -3.18 23.29 14.64
CA ILE A 171 -1.89 23.68 15.25
C ILE A 171 -1.59 22.91 16.53
N PRO A 172 -2.49 22.75 17.51
CA PRO A 172 -2.21 22.00 18.73
C PRO A 172 -1.91 20.51 18.45
N VAL A 173 -2.61 19.91 17.47
CA VAL A 173 -2.44 18.51 17.09
C VAL A 173 -1.06 18.30 16.44
N LEU A 174 -0.69 19.18 15.51
CA LEU A 174 0.62 19.15 14.84
C LEU A 174 1.78 19.38 15.82
N ASN A 175 1.63 20.33 16.77
CA ASN A 175 2.63 20.58 17.80
C ASN A 175 2.82 19.36 18.72
N THR A 176 1.75 18.66 19.04
CA THR A 176 1.84 17.44 19.85
C THR A 176 2.58 16.34 19.08
N TRP A 177 2.25 16.14 17.81
CA TRP A 177 2.96 15.19 16.95
C TRP A 177 4.45 15.54 16.83
N GLN A 178 4.80 16.82 16.63
CA GLN A 178 6.19 17.29 16.56
C GLN A 178 6.95 16.94 17.85
N LYS A 179 6.37 17.22 19.02
CA LYS A 179 7.00 16.95 20.32
C LYS A 179 7.26 15.44 20.50
N LEU A 180 6.28 14.59 20.17
CA LEU A 180 6.41 13.14 20.26
C LEU A 180 7.48 12.60 19.30
N SER A 181 7.59 13.16 18.10
CA SER A 181 8.61 12.79 17.13
C SER A 181 10.03 13.16 17.60
N LEU A 182 10.20 14.27 18.29
CA LEU A 182 11.49 14.73 18.84
C LEU A 182 11.94 13.93 20.06
N ILE A 183 11.03 13.46 20.92
CA ILE A 183 11.36 12.67 22.11
C ILE A 183 12.05 11.36 21.71
N HIS A 184 11.63 10.71 20.64
CA HIS A 184 12.24 9.46 20.15
C HIS A 184 13.63 9.65 19.52
N ILE A 185 13.98 10.85 19.05
CA ILE A 185 15.32 11.13 18.54
C ILE A 185 16.31 11.28 19.70
N SER A 186 15.84 11.59 20.89
CA SER A 186 16.66 11.88 22.09
C SER A 186 16.91 10.67 22.97
N GLU A 187 16.31 9.50 22.72
CA GLU A 187 16.62 8.26 23.46
C GLU A 187 17.89 7.63 22.89
N PRO A 188 19.01 7.64 23.65
CA PRO A 188 20.20 6.92 23.22
C PRO A 188 19.90 5.42 23.23
N THR A 189 20.13 4.77 22.10
CA THR A 189 20.11 3.32 21.97
C THR A 189 20.97 2.70 23.08
N ARG A 190 20.37 2.22 24.15
CA ARG A 190 21.03 1.32 25.09
C ARG A 190 21.33 0.04 24.35
N ARG A 191 22.58 -0.06 23.87
CA ARG A 191 23.16 -1.34 23.50
C ARG A 191 23.37 -2.15 24.79
N SER A 192 22.67 -3.24 24.91
CA SER A 192 23.02 -4.36 25.79
C SER A 192 23.57 -5.49 24.93
#